data_033c38c271f7d7778c5ff82a8e79670e
#
_entry.id   033c38c271f7d7778c5ff82a8e79670e
#
_cell.length_a   1.000
_cell.length_b   1.000
_cell.length_c   1.000
_cell.angle_alpha   90.00
_cell.angle_beta   90.00
_cell.angle_gamma   90.00
#
_symmetry.space_group_name_H-M   'P 1'
#
loop_
_entity.id
_entity.type
_entity.pdbx_description
1 polymer ?
#
loop_
_entity_poly.entity_id
_entity_poly.type
_entity_poly.pdbx_seq_one_letter_code
_entity_poly.pdbx_strand_id
1 'polypeptide(L)'
;DSFKIGQQNRFVLTAPTSFGKTFLVYEIIQKMQYQNVLLIFPAISLLSENYARLCKLDTFQSYKIHSLSEEEFSLSERNIFIFTPERFLSFMDSHQHLHFDFAFIDEVYKIDNSFIIDSETSGENERDTAYRLALEFICNLTSDMLLAGPYMALPRPGTQQHKSFNNFAEDNGFSFLRYNQFEIVSKEYTTVKGKRQYHIDEIPVEIGSISKGQKIANIIKSLSTPKENTIIYCGRRADTEMYARTLLRDQMLISSFQETCSGIESSTYEIFLNHLEHTFGNDWIVLKALKGRIGIHHSLIPKYIQKEIINLFNEGTLLCLFSTTTITEGVNTSAKNIIITSNKKGIKPLRQFDAKNIAGRAGRFYQHYSGRVIDLNNNFEEIVNGQPEILEHKNYDITFPKTDVDYQITKDKYLSEVERQDKEDIQAQIIASEIPSEVFDCFRVVGPKDKLTLSVYISSVPWWTIEDIKRVSITLAGSNAHRLYWPGFQAIMDIILPVVREEKLKQLIVMRVGQNQYSLITVLLNSYL
;
A
#
# COMPACT_ATOMS: atom_id res chain seq x y z
N ASP A 1 -22.72 -5.56 -16.59
CA ASP A 1 -23.83 -6.53 -16.79
C ASP A 1 -24.00 -7.49 -15.63
N SER A 2 -22.94 -7.73 -14.81
CA SER A 2 -23.01 -8.63 -13.64
C SER A 2 -23.82 -8.03 -12.48
N PHE A 3 -23.75 -6.71 -12.27
CA PHE A 3 -24.54 -6.02 -11.25
C PHE A 3 -25.97 -5.84 -11.71
N LYS A 4 -26.93 -6.33 -10.92
CA LYS A 4 -28.37 -6.31 -11.23
C LYS A 4 -29.15 -5.63 -10.12
N ILE A 5 -30.06 -4.75 -10.50
CA ILE A 5 -30.95 -4.06 -9.56
C ILE A 5 -31.92 -5.07 -8.92
N GLY A 6 -32.11 -4.97 -7.60
CA GLY A 6 -33.02 -5.85 -6.85
C GLY A 6 -32.46 -7.23 -6.50
N GLN A 7 -31.17 -7.46 -6.71
CA GLN A 7 -30.45 -8.67 -6.30
C GLN A 7 -29.24 -8.28 -5.48
N GLN A 8 -28.81 -9.15 -4.58
CA GLN A 8 -27.53 -8.96 -3.89
C GLN A 8 -26.37 -9.22 -4.86
N ASN A 9 -25.45 -8.26 -4.95
CA ASN A 9 -24.32 -8.29 -5.87
C ASN A 9 -23.02 -8.38 -5.11
N ARG A 10 -22.42 -9.57 -5.00
CA ARG A 10 -21.12 -9.77 -4.34
C ARG A 10 -20.15 -10.46 -5.26
N PHE A 11 -19.11 -9.75 -5.66
CA PHE A 11 -18.14 -10.26 -6.63
C PHE A 11 -16.70 -10.07 -6.17
N VAL A 12 -15.86 -11.07 -6.48
CA VAL A 12 -14.40 -10.96 -6.43
C VAL A 12 -13.88 -10.88 -7.86
N LEU A 13 -13.28 -9.75 -8.19
CA LEU A 13 -12.74 -9.45 -9.52
C LEU A 13 -11.22 -9.59 -9.54
N THR A 14 -10.70 -10.45 -10.39
CA THR A 14 -9.28 -10.47 -10.74
C THR A 14 -9.07 -10.04 -12.18
N ALA A 15 -8.23 -9.04 -12.38
CA ALA A 15 -7.94 -8.47 -13.69
C ALA A 15 -6.56 -7.80 -13.69
N PRO A 16 -5.90 -7.63 -14.86
CA PRO A 16 -4.62 -6.93 -14.96
C PRO A 16 -4.62 -5.54 -14.32
N THR A 17 -3.44 -5.02 -13.96
CA THR A 17 -3.31 -3.71 -13.30
C THR A 17 -3.87 -2.55 -14.13
N SER A 18 -3.77 -2.62 -15.45
CA SER A 18 -4.24 -1.60 -16.40
C SER A 18 -5.69 -1.79 -16.87
N PHE A 19 -6.45 -2.72 -16.28
CA PHE A 19 -7.81 -3.08 -16.71
C PHE A 19 -8.86 -1.97 -16.48
N GLY A 20 -8.56 -0.97 -15.67
CA GLY A 20 -9.51 0.11 -15.36
C GLY A 20 -10.50 -0.24 -14.24
N LYS A 21 -10.10 -1.09 -13.28
CA LYS A 21 -10.93 -1.52 -12.14
C LYS A 21 -11.62 -0.36 -11.42
N THR A 22 -10.90 0.72 -11.12
CA THR A 22 -11.46 1.90 -10.44
C THR A 22 -12.52 2.61 -11.28
N PHE A 23 -12.32 2.67 -12.60
CA PHE A 23 -13.30 3.27 -13.51
C PHE A 23 -14.60 2.45 -13.52
N LEU A 24 -14.48 1.13 -13.53
CA LEU A 24 -15.63 0.21 -13.42
C LEU A 24 -16.44 0.48 -12.13
N VAL A 25 -15.78 0.76 -11.02
CA VAL A 25 -16.46 1.09 -9.75
C VAL A 25 -17.30 2.36 -9.88
N TYR A 26 -16.78 3.39 -10.53
CA TYR A 26 -17.53 4.63 -10.76
C TYR A 26 -18.77 4.42 -11.62
N GLU A 27 -18.65 3.61 -12.67
CA GLU A 27 -19.79 3.21 -13.52
C GLU A 27 -20.85 2.41 -12.73
N ILE A 28 -20.43 1.51 -11.84
CA ILE A 28 -21.34 0.76 -10.96
C ILE A 28 -22.10 1.71 -10.03
N ILE A 29 -21.41 2.62 -9.34
CA ILE A 29 -22.05 3.59 -8.43
C ILE A 29 -23.07 4.44 -9.17
N GLN A 30 -22.72 4.92 -10.37
CA GLN A 30 -23.59 5.71 -11.22
C GLN A 30 -24.82 4.95 -11.67
N LYS A 31 -24.64 3.73 -12.16
CA LYS A 31 -25.73 2.88 -12.68
C LYS A 31 -26.70 2.47 -11.58
N MET A 32 -26.18 2.09 -10.42
CA MET A 32 -26.98 1.56 -9.30
C MET A 32 -27.57 2.65 -8.41
N GLN A 33 -27.06 3.90 -8.51
CA GLN A 33 -27.57 5.07 -7.76
C GLN A 33 -27.55 4.86 -6.23
N TYR A 34 -26.51 4.20 -5.70
CA TYR A 34 -26.34 3.97 -4.27
C TYR A 34 -26.32 5.27 -3.45
N GLN A 35 -26.80 5.22 -2.21
CA GLN A 35 -26.83 6.38 -1.31
C GLN A 35 -25.57 6.46 -0.44
N ASN A 36 -25.19 5.37 0.22
CA ASN A 36 -24.02 5.30 1.07
C ASN A 36 -23.01 4.31 0.48
N VAL A 37 -21.90 4.82 0.00
CA VAL A 37 -20.86 4.06 -0.69
C VAL A 37 -19.59 4.06 0.14
N LEU A 38 -18.95 2.91 0.27
CA LEU A 38 -17.64 2.74 0.92
C LEU A 38 -16.58 2.32 -0.09
N LEU A 39 -15.48 3.05 -0.16
CA LEU A 39 -14.34 2.75 -1.01
C LEU A 39 -13.08 2.56 -0.15
N ILE A 40 -12.52 1.36 -0.17
CA ILE A 40 -11.31 1.02 0.59
C ILE A 40 -10.12 0.89 -0.36
N PHE A 41 -9.09 1.69 -0.10
CA PHE A 41 -7.82 1.68 -0.83
C PHE A 41 -6.64 1.30 0.07
N PRO A 42 -5.63 0.59 -0.46
CA PRO A 42 -4.52 0.06 0.33
C PRO A 42 -3.54 1.11 0.84
N ALA A 43 -3.58 2.33 0.30
CA ALA A 43 -2.61 3.37 0.62
C ALA A 43 -3.23 4.76 0.52
N ILE A 44 -2.73 5.68 1.35
CA ILE A 44 -3.16 7.09 1.37
C ILE A 44 -2.94 7.76 0.00
N SER A 45 -1.91 7.38 -0.76
CA SER A 45 -1.66 7.91 -2.11
C SER A 45 -2.78 7.58 -3.08
N LEU A 46 -3.22 6.31 -3.14
CA LEU A 46 -4.36 5.88 -3.97
C LEU A 46 -5.66 6.49 -3.48
N LEU A 47 -5.86 6.55 -2.17
CA LEU A 47 -7.01 7.24 -1.57
C LEU A 47 -7.07 8.69 -2.04
N SER A 48 -5.97 9.44 -1.90
CA SER A 48 -5.91 10.86 -2.28
C SER A 48 -6.11 11.09 -3.77
N GLU A 49 -5.58 10.20 -4.62
CA GLU A 49 -5.79 10.26 -6.08
C GLU A 49 -7.27 10.06 -6.43
N ASN A 50 -7.91 9.04 -5.85
CA ASN A 50 -9.31 8.74 -6.11
C ASN A 50 -10.24 9.81 -5.52
N TYR A 51 -9.93 10.34 -4.34
CA TYR A 51 -10.62 11.50 -3.76
C TYR A 51 -10.60 12.70 -4.71
N ALA A 52 -9.41 13.10 -5.16
CA ALA A 52 -9.27 14.24 -6.08
C ALA A 52 -9.96 14.00 -7.43
N ARG A 53 -10.02 12.75 -7.90
CA ARG A 53 -10.73 12.38 -9.14
C ARG A 53 -12.23 12.46 -8.96
N LEU A 54 -12.78 11.92 -7.87
CA LEU A 54 -14.22 11.98 -7.56
C LEU A 54 -14.70 13.43 -7.42
N CYS A 55 -13.93 14.30 -6.76
CA CYS A 55 -14.25 15.72 -6.64
C CYS A 55 -14.29 16.48 -7.97
N LYS A 56 -13.58 15.99 -9.01
CA LYS A 56 -13.53 16.62 -10.34
C LYS A 56 -14.61 16.12 -11.30
N LEU A 57 -15.22 14.99 -11.03
CA LEU A 57 -16.22 14.37 -11.91
C LEU A 57 -17.60 14.94 -11.62
N ASP A 58 -18.20 15.58 -12.62
CA ASP A 58 -19.55 16.19 -12.53
C ASP A 58 -20.61 15.17 -12.10
N THR A 59 -20.41 13.92 -12.45
CA THR A 59 -21.32 12.81 -12.13
C THR A 59 -21.43 12.51 -10.63
N PHE A 60 -20.46 12.96 -9.82
CA PHE A 60 -20.44 12.77 -8.37
C PHE A 60 -20.71 14.04 -7.57
N GLN A 61 -21.07 15.15 -8.20
CA GLN A 61 -21.40 16.41 -7.51
C GLN A 61 -22.56 16.29 -6.51
N SER A 62 -23.45 15.32 -6.70
CA SER A 62 -24.54 15.04 -5.76
C SER A 62 -24.13 14.25 -4.53
N TYR A 63 -22.87 13.80 -4.47
CA TYR A 63 -22.32 13.06 -3.33
C TYR A 63 -21.46 13.96 -2.46
N LYS A 64 -21.57 13.80 -1.14
CA LYS A 64 -20.56 14.27 -0.19
C LYS A 64 -19.47 13.22 -0.06
N ILE A 65 -18.21 13.64 -0.22
CA ILE A 65 -17.05 12.72 -0.21
C ILE A 65 -16.29 12.93 1.08
N HIS A 66 -16.20 11.88 1.90
CA HIS A 66 -15.58 11.86 3.22
C HIS A 66 -14.27 11.07 3.18
N SER A 67 -13.19 11.63 3.68
CA SER A 67 -11.87 10.99 3.71
C SER A 67 -11.23 10.89 5.09
N LEU A 68 -11.80 11.55 6.08
CA LEU A 68 -11.38 11.48 7.48
C LEU A 68 -12.44 10.76 8.32
N SER A 69 -12.00 10.04 9.35
CA SER A 69 -12.87 9.27 10.23
C SER A 69 -13.78 10.12 11.13
N GLU A 70 -13.40 11.38 11.36
CA GLU A 70 -14.08 12.32 12.26
C GLU A 70 -15.00 13.31 11.52
N GLU A 71 -15.17 13.20 10.20
CA GLU A 71 -16.03 14.09 9.43
C GLU A 71 -17.51 13.88 9.77
N GLU A 72 -18.25 14.96 10.00
CA GLU A 72 -19.69 14.92 10.18
C GLU A 72 -20.41 14.66 8.85
N PHE A 73 -21.42 13.81 8.87
CA PHE A 73 -22.24 13.48 7.69
C PHE A 73 -23.71 13.30 8.04
N SER A 74 -24.58 13.35 7.05
CA SER A 74 -26.01 13.07 7.17
C SER A 74 -26.42 11.90 6.30
N LEU A 75 -27.12 10.92 6.88
CA LEU A 75 -27.66 9.76 6.15
C LEU A 75 -28.80 10.13 5.16
N SER A 76 -29.36 11.32 5.25
CA SER A 76 -30.34 11.83 4.28
C SER A 76 -29.71 12.28 2.97
N GLU A 77 -28.38 12.44 2.94
CA GLU A 77 -27.60 12.82 1.76
C GLU A 77 -26.96 11.61 1.11
N ARG A 78 -26.45 11.78 -0.11
CA ARG A 78 -25.63 10.77 -0.77
C ARG A 78 -24.18 10.91 -0.30
N ASN A 79 -23.60 9.82 0.20
CA ASN A 79 -22.26 9.84 0.79
C ASN A 79 -21.34 8.85 0.08
N ILE A 80 -20.10 9.26 -0.14
CA ILE A 80 -18.99 8.38 -0.52
C ILE A 80 -17.92 8.48 0.57
N PHE A 81 -17.72 7.41 1.31
CA PHE A 81 -16.65 7.26 2.29
C PHE A 81 -15.45 6.61 1.62
N ILE A 82 -14.30 7.28 1.65
CA ILE A 82 -13.07 6.80 1.01
C ILE A 82 -11.97 6.68 2.07
N PHE A 83 -11.61 5.44 2.42
CA PHE A 83 -10.72 5.15 3.54
C PHE A 83 -9.61 4.18 3.18
N THR A 84 -8.58 4.10 4.05
CA THR A 84 -7.74 2.91 4.19
C THR A 84 -8.41 1.94 5.17
N PRO A 85 -8.00 0.66 5.21
CA PRO A 85 -8.54 -0.28 6.21
C PRO A 85 -8.46 0.24 7.64
N GLU A 86 -7.34 0.85 8.01
CA GLU A 86 -7.12 1.39 9.36
C GLU A 86 -8.05 2.57 9.66
N ARG A 87 -8.25 3.48 8.70
CA ARG A 87 -9.20 4.59 8.84
C ARG A 87 -10.65 4.12 8.93
N PHE A 88 -11.00 3.10 8.15
CA PHE A 88 -12.32 2.48 8.23
C PHE A 88 -12.56 1.89 9.63
N LEU A 89 -11.59 1.15 10.18
CA LEU A 89 -11.72 0.59 11.53
C LEU A 89 -11.87 1.69 12.59
N SER A 90 -11.09 2.77 12.49
CA SER A 90 -11.24 3.94 13.38
C SER A 90 -12.61 4.63 13.21
N PHE A 91 -13.11 4.75 11.98
CA PHE A 91 -14.45 5.28 11.72
C PHE A 91 -15.54 4.42 12.37
N MET A 92 -15.39 3.08 12.32
CA MET A 92 -16.32 2.14 12.92
C MET A 92 -16.35 2.20 14.46
N ASP A 93 -15.27 2.67 15.10
CA ASP A 93 -15.26 2.87 16.56
C ASP A 93 -16.37 3.85 17.02
N SER A 94 -16.74 4.80 16.17
CA SER A 94 -17.81 5.79 16.45
C SER A 94 -19.12 5.51 15.72
N HIS A 95 -19.14 4.62 14.70
CA HIS A 95 -20.28 4.44 13.78
C HIS A 95 -20.62 2.96 13.55
N GLN A 96 -20.64 2.16 14.61
CA GLN A 96 -20.76 0.68 14.58
C GLN A 96 -21.99 0.13 13.85
N HIS A 97 -23.06 0.91 13.71
CA HIS A 97 -24.33 0.49 13.11
C HIS A 97 -24.58 1.09 11.72
N LEU A 98 -23.59 1.77 11.14
CA LEU A 98 -23.76 2.32 9.82
C LEU A 98 -23.74 1.22 8.76
N HIS A 99 -24.79 1.18 7.94
CA HIS A 99 -24.89 0.28 6.79
C HIS A 99 -24.53 1.00 5.50
N PHE A 100 -23.85 0.29 4.60
CA PHE A 100 -23.49 0.76 3.27
C PHE A 100 -24.27 -0.01 2.21
N ASP A 101 -24.74 0.70 1.16
CA ASP A 101 -25.40 0.05 0.03
C ASP A 101 -24.39 -0.71 -0.82
N PHE A 102 -23.20 -0.13 -0.99
CA PHE A 102 -22.12 -0.70 -1.79
C PHE A 102 -20.75 -0.48 -1.14
N ALA A 103 -19.91 -1.50 -1.18
CA ALA A 103 -18.51 -1.39 -0.82
C ALA A 103 -17.59 -1.91 -1.92
N PHE A 104 -16.52 -1.16 -2.17
CA PHE A 104 -15.38 -1.56 -2.99
C PHE A 104 -14.13 -1.71 -2.14
N ILE A 105 -13.44 -2.83 -2.27
CA ILE A 105 -12.16 -3.07 -1.61
C ILE A 105 -11.11 -3.39 -2.69
N ASP A 106 -10.13 -2.50 -2.84
CA ASP A 106 -9.01 -2.69 -3.76
C ASP A 106 -7.89 -3.50 -3.12
N GLU A 107 -7.13 -4.20 -3.95
CA GLU A 107 -5.99 -5.05 -3.55
C GLU A 107 -6.33 -6.05 -2.43
N VAL A 108 -7.48 -6.74 -2.55
CA VAL A 108 -7.99 -7.68 -1.54
C VAL A 108 -6.99 -8.80 -1.19
N TYR A 109 -6.01 -9.11 -2.05
CA TYR A 109 -4.94 -10.06 -1.75
C TYR A 109 -4.11 -9.70 -0.51
N LYS A 110 -4.20 -8.46 -0.04
CA LYS A 110 -3.52 -8.01 1.19
C LYS A 110 -4.09 -8.60 2.49
N ILE A 111 -5.18 -9.36 2.42
CA ILE A 111 -5.63 -10.20 3.55
C ILE A 111 -4.66 -11.35 3.85
N ASP A 112 -3.85 -11.72 2.87
CA ASP A 112 -2.88 -12.81 2.95
C ASP A 112 -1.47 -12.25 3.13
N ASN A 113 -0.88 -12.50 4.31
CA ASN A 113 0.47 -12.03 4.65
C ASN A 113 1.53 -12.51 3.64
N SER A 114 1.32 -13.64 2.98
CA SER A 114 2.24 -14.16 1.97
C SER A 114 2.42 -13.21 0.79
N PHE A 115 1.43 -12.36 0.50
CA PHE A 115 1.49 -11.35 -0.56
C PHE A 115 2.10 -10.01 -0.09
N ILE A 116 2.16 -9.76 1.22
CA ILE A 116 2.75 -8.56 1.80
C ILE A 116 4.21 -8.85 2.14
N ILE A 117 5.13 -8.55 1.23
CA ILE A 117 6.54 -8.91 1.42
C ILE A 117 7.37 -7.71 1.86
N ASP A 118 7.11 -7.12 2.98
CA ASP A 118 8.07 -6.19 3.59
C ASP A 118 8.63 -6.71 4.93
N SER A 119 8.14 -7.82 5.45
CA SER A 119 8.62 -8.32 6.72
C SER A 119 9.84 -9.25 6.53
N GLU A 120 11.02 -8.78 6.91
CA GLU A 120 12.14 -9.62 7.32
C GLU A 120 11.78 -10.44 8.58
N THR A 121 10.63 -10.14 9.19
CA THR A 121 10.11 -10.78 10.40
C THR A 121 9.06 -11.81 10.03
N SER A 122 9.19 -13.00 10.57
CA SER A 122 8.23 -14.11 10.47
C SER A 122 6.94 -13.90 11.28
N GLY A 123 6.64 -12.66 11.67
CA GLY A 123 5.47 -12.27 12.46
C GLY A 123 4.32 -11.76 11.61
N GLU A 124 3.13 -11.71 12.19
CA GLU A 124 1.98 -11.06 11.57
C GLU A 124 2.28 -9.60 11.26
N ASN A 125 1.83 -9.17 10.09
CA ASN A 125 1.92 -7.78 9.69
C ASN A 125 0.62 -7.08 10.12
N GLU A 126 0.72 -5.94 10.79
CA GLU A 126 -0.45 -5.15 11.21
C GLU A 126 -1.37 -4.79 10.03
N ARG A 127 -0.84 -4.69 8.82
CA ARG A 127 -1.61 -4.37 7.62
C ARG A 127 -2.55 -5.48 7.17
N ASP A 128 -2.09 -6.74 7.14
CA ASP A 128 -2.95 -7.85 6.74
C ASP A 128 -4.04 -8.08 7.79
N THR A 129 -3.72 -7.87 9.07
CA THR A 129 -4.69 -7.89 10.16
C THR A 129 -5.76 -6.80 9.99
N ALA A 130 -5.36 -5.55 9.71
CA ALA A 130 -6.31 -4.46 9.46
C ALA A 130 -7.20 -4.74 8.24
N TYR A 131 -6.62 -5.31 7.17
CA TYR A 131 -7.39 -5.72 5.98
C TYR A 131 -8.42 -6.81 6.29
N ARG A 132 -8.04 -7.86 7.03
CA ARG A 132 -8.96 -8.95 7.39
C ARG A 132 -10.08 -8.46 8.29
N LEU A 133 -9.75 -7.66 9.33
CA LEU A 133 -10.75 -7.05 10.19
C LEU A 133 -11.72 -6.17 9.40
N ALA A 134 -11.19 -5.24 8.60
CA ALA A 134 -12.01 -4.35 7.80
C ALA A 134 -12.92 -5.12 6.83
N LEU A 135 -12.37 -6.12 6.12
CA LEU A 135 -13.14 -6.95 5.19
C LEU A 135 -14.31 -7.64 5.88
N GLU A 136 -14.09 -8.25 7.04
CA GLU A 136 -15.13 -8.97 7.77
C GLU A 136 -16.24 -8.03 8.26
N PHE A 137 -15.89 -6.86 8.82
CA PHE A 137 -16.89 -5.87 9.22
C PHE A 137 -17.67 -5.35 8.01
N ILE A 138 -17.00 -5.07 6.89
CA ILE A 138 -17.67 -4.61 5.67
C ILE A 138 -18.62 -5.67 5.13
N CYS A 139 -18.24 -6.96 5.15
CA CYS A 139 -19.11 -8.06 4.73
C CYS A 139 -20.44 -8.08 5.51
N ASN A 140 -20.41 -7.73 6.79
CA ASN A 140 -21.59 -7.72 7.65
C ASN A 140 -22.44 -6.43 7.54
N LEU A 141 -21.82 -5.32 7.12
CA LEU A 141 -22.45 -3.99 7.08
C LEU A 141 -22.84 -3.53 5.67
N THR A 142 -22.62 -4.36 4.64
CA THR A 142 -22.79 -3.95 3.25
C THR A 142 -23.63 -4.94 2.48
N SER A 143 -24.54 -4.43 1.64
CA SER A 143 -25.39 -5.25 0.78
C SER A 143 -24.63 -5.73 -0.45
N ASP A 144 -24.19 -4.79 -1.31
CA ASP A 144 -23.49 -5.05 -2.56
C ASP A 144 -21.99 -4.82 -2.42
N MET A 145 -21.16 -5.73 -2.92
CA MET A 145 -19.71 -5.64 -2.75
C MET A 145 -18.94 -6.00 -4.01
N LEU A 146 -17.83 -5.29 -4.23
CA LEU A 146 -16.83 -5.64 -5.22
C LEU A 146 -15.44 -5.68 -4.56
N LEU A 147 -14.89 -6.87 -4.44
CA LEU A 147 -13.50 -7.08 -4.05
C LEU A 147 -12.64 -7.17 -5.30
N ALA A 148 -11.53 -6.45 -5.36
CA ALA A 148 -10.68 -6.46 -6.55
C ALA A 148 -9.20 -6.66 -6.22
N GLY A 149 -8.48 -7.26 -7.17
CA GLY A 149 -7.03 -7.36 -7.13
C GLY A 149 -6.45 -7.75 -8.48
N PRO A 150 -5.17 -7.43 -8.73
CA PRO A 150 -4.51 -7.81 -9.95
C PRO A 150 -4.05 -9.27 -9.90
N TYR A 151 -4.17 -9.99 -11.01
CA TYR A 151 -3.54 -11.30 -11.26
C TYR A 151 -3.75 -12.37 -10.16
N MET A 152 -4.77 -12.25 -9.31
CA MET A 152 -5.05 -13.24 -8.27
C MET A 152 -5.47 -14.58 -8.89
N ALA A 153 -4.93 -15.68 -8.34
CA ALA A 153 -5.41 -17.02 -8.64
C ALA A 153 -6.65 -17.32 -7.78
N LEU A 154 -7.83 -17.21 -8.38
CA LEU A 154 -9.09 -17.47 -7.68
C LEU A 154 -9.47 -18.96 -7.74
N PRO A 155 -10.15 -19.49 -6.70
CA PRO A 155 -10.60 -20.88 -6.63
C PRO A 155 -11.38 -21.30 -7.88
N ARG A 156 -11.18 -22.56 -8.32
CA ARG A 156 -12.03 -23.18 -9.35
C ARG A 156 -12.97 -24.19 -8.70
N PRO A 157 -14.21 -24.33 -9.16
CA PRO A 157 -15.14 -25.33 -8.64
C PRO A 157 -14.51 -26.74 -8.64
N GLY A 158 -14.62 -27.46 -7.52
CA GLY A 158 -14.16 -28.85 -7.41
C GLY A 158 -12.66 -29.03 -7.13
N THR A 159 -11.87 -27.97 -6.94
CA THR A 159 -10.46 -28.09 -6.53
C THR A 159 -10.32 -27.90 -5.02
N GLN A 160 -9.48 -28.73 -4.36
CA GLN A 160 -9.12 -28.54 -2.94
C GLN A 160 -8.12 -27.38 -2.73
N GLN A 161 -7.50 -26.92 -3.80
CA GLN A 161 -6.63 -25.74 -3.76
C GLN A 161 -7.49 -24.50 -3.50
N HIS A 162 -6.97 -23.56 -2.72
CA HIS A 162 -7.68 -22.32 -2.31
C HIS A 162 -8.89 -22.56 -1.37
N LYS A 163 -8.86 -23.60 -0.55
CA LYS A 163 -9.99 -23.97 0.30
C LYS A 163 -10.43 -22.84 1.22
N SER A 164 -9.48 -22.15 1.87
CA SER A 164 -9.78 -21.06 2.80
C SER A 164 -10.47 -19.87 2.12
N PHE A 165 -9.97 -19.44 0.97
CA PHE A 165 -10.58 -18.34 0.22
C PHE A 165 -11.91 -18.74 -0.43
N ASN A 166 -12.07 -20.03 -0.81
CA ASN A 166 -13.35 -20.54 -1.29
C ASN A 166 -14.40 -20.55 -0.17
N ASN A 167 -14.04 -21.04 1.03
CA ASN A 167 -14.91 -21.00 2.21
C ASN A 167 -15.34 -19.56 2.55
N PHE A 168 -14.42 -18.60 2.47
CA PHE A 168 -14.75 -17.18 2.62
C PHE A 168 -15.79 -16.72 1.60
N ALA A 169 -15.58 -17.05 0.33
CA ALA A 169 -16.49 -16.65 -0.75
C ALA A 169 -17.88 -17.27 -0.61
N GLU A 170 -17.93 -18.57 -0.28
CA GLU A 170 -19.19 -19.30 -0.06
C GLU A 170 -19.96 -18.76 1.15
N ASP A 171 -19.27 -18.58 2.30
CA ASP A 171 -19.89 -18.08 3.53
C ASP A 171 -20.44 -16.65 3.43
N ASN A 172 -19.90 -15.85 2.49
CA ASN A 172 -20.27 -14.45 2.30
C ASN A 172 -21.00 -14.20 0.96
N GLY A 173 -21.32 -15.24 0.19
CA GLY A 173 -22.10 -15.15 -1.05
C GLY A 173 -21.38 -14.50 -2.24
N PHE A 174 -20.04 -14.59 -2.30
CA PHE A 174 -19.25 -14.03 -3.40
C PHE A 174 -19.21 -14.96 -4.62
N SER A 175 -19.30 -14.35 -5.80
CA SER A 175 -19.04 -14.97 -7.10
C SER A 175 -17.73 -14.43 -7.71
N PHE A 176 -17.05 -15.27 -8.53
CA PHE A 176 -15.74 -14.92 -9.07
C PHE A 176 -15.79 -14.42 -10.51
N LEU A 177 -15.21 -13.25 -10.77
CA LEU A 177 -15.02 -12.67 -12.10
C LEU A 177 -13.53 -12.74 -12.47
N ARG A 178 -13.19 -13.53 -13.50
CA ARG A 178 -11.81 -13.87 -13.88
C ARG A 178 -11.45 -13.25 -15.22
N TYR A 179 -10.71 -12.15 -15.18
CA TYR A 179 -10.29 -11.39 -16.37
C TYR A 179 -8.76 -11.31 -16.53
N ASN A 180 -7.98 -12.12 -15.82
CA ASN A 180 -6.52 -12.10 -15.87
C ASN A 180 -5.92 -12.34 -17.27
N GLN A 181 -6.67 -12.99 -18.16
CA GLN A 181 -6.24 -13.27 -19.54
C GLN A 181 -6.46 -12.10 -20.50
N PHE A 182 -7.18 -11.07 -20.09
CA PHE A 182 -7.52 -9.92 -20.93
C PHE A 182 -6.52 -8.77 -20.67
N GLU A 183 -5.28 -8.95 -21.11
CA GLU A 183 -4.32 -7.84 -21.09
C GLU A 183 -4.68 -6.85 -22.19
N ILE A 184 -4.99 -5.62 -21.79
CA ILE A 184 -5.39 -4.55 -22.72
C ILE A 184 -4.18 -4.00 -23.48
N VAL A 185 -3.00 -4.02 -22.85
CA VAL A 185 -1.73 -3.57 -23.43
C VAL A 185 -0.83 -4.79 -23.58
N SER A 186 -0.44 -5.14 -24.81
CA SER A 186 0.49 -6.23 -25.06
C SER A 186 1.87 -5.95 -24.45
N LYS A 187 2.61 -7.01 -24.07
CA LYS A 187 3.94 -6.91 -23.50
C LYS A 187 4.95 -7.58 -24.42
N GLU A 188 5.98 -6.84 -24.79
CA GLU A 188 7.09 -7.34 -25.59
C GLU A 188 8.30 -7.57 -24.67
N TYR A 189 8.70 -8.82 -24.54
CA TYR A 189 9.80 -9.21 -23.67
C TYR A 189 11.10 -9.32 -24.48
N THR A 190 12.14 -8.62 -24.04
CA THR A 190 13.48 -8.70 -24.61
C THR A 190 14.48 -9.06 -23.53
N THR A 191 15.10 -10.22 -23.64
CA THR A 191 16.18 -10.66 -22.73
C THR A 191 17.56 -10.29 -23.30
N VAL A 192 18.34 -9.56 -22.51
CA VAL A 192 19.67 -9.09 -22.90
C VAL A 192 20.76 -10.11 -22.56
N LYS A 193 21.17 -10.93 -23.54
CA LYS A 193 22.15 -12.04 -23.39
C LYS A 193 23.44 -11.75 -24.17
N GLY A 194 24.34 -10.94 -23.65
CA GLY A 194 25.73 -10.87 -24.14
C GLY A 194 25.97 -10.38 -25.57
N LYS A 195 24.97 -10.14 -26.39
CA LYS A 195 25.12 -9.55 -27.74
C LYS A 195 25.49 -8.07 -27.63
N ARG A 196 26.18 -7.55 -28.66
CA ARG A 196 26.54 -6.13 -28.68
C ARG A 196 25.38 -5.23 -29.07
N GLN A 197 24.50 -5.69 -29.96
CA GLN A 197 23.37 -4.91 -30.50
C GLN A 197 22.07 -5.73 -30.34
N TYR A 198 21.02 -5.06 -29.96
CA TYR A 198 19.66 -5.59 -29.85
C TYR A 198 18.71 -4.71 -30.64
N HIS A 199 17.66 -5.31 -31.17
CA HIS A 199 16.51 -4.57 -31.69
C HIS A 199 15.38 -4.73 -30.70
N ILE A 200 14.93 -3.62 -30.13
CA ILE A 200 13.82 -3.57 -29.18
C ILE A 200 12.72 -2.75 -29.86
N ASP A 201 11.63 -3.43 -30.26
CA ASP A 201 10.57 -2.80 -31.04
C ASP A 201 11.14 -2.04 -32.28
N GLU A 202 11.98 -2.76 -33.06
CA GLU A 202 12.71 -2.28 -34.23
C GLU A 202 13.78 -1.20 -33.99
N ILE A 203 13.89 -0.67 -32.78
CA ILE A 203 14.88 0.32 -32.38
C ILE A 203 16.24 -0.37 -32.09
N PRO A 204 17.33 -0.02 -32.78
CA PRO A 204 18.63 -0.58 -32.49
C PRO A 204 19.20 -0.01 -31.19
N VAL A 205 19.59 -0.88 -30.26
CA VAL A 205 20.19 -0.52 -28.97
C VAL A 205 21.56 -1.17 -28.85
N GLU A 206 22.62 -0.38 -28.75
CA GLU A 206 23.97 -0.86 -28.51
C GLU A 206 24.19 -1.09 -27.00
N ILE A 207 24.33 -2.35 -26.61
CA ILE A 207 24.46 -2.74 -25.19
C ILE A 207 25.91 -3.13 -24.87
N GLY A 208 26.61 -3.80 -25.76
CA GLY A 208 28.03 -4.18 -25.60
C GLY A 208 28.32 -5.06 -24.37
N SER A 209 29.60 -5.34 -24.13
CA SER A 209 30.10 -6.04 -22.92
C SER A 209 30.50 -5.02 -21.87
N ILE A 210 29.53 -4.35 -21.27
CA ILE A 210 29.70 -3.25 -20.33
C ILE A 210 28.97 -3.53 -19.01
N SER A 211 29.23 -2.70 -18.00
CA SER A 211 28.56 -2.82 -16.70
C SER A 211 27.04 -2.70 -16.83
N LYS A 212 26.29 -3.28 -15.88
CA LYS A 212 24.82 -3.21 -15.87
C LYS A 212 24.33 -1.75 -15.87
N GLY A 213 24.97 -0.86 -15.15
CA GLY A 213 24.62 0.57 -15.14
C GLY A 213 24.78 1.24 -16.50
N GLN A 214 25.85 0.93 -17.25
CA GLN A 214 26.03 1.45 -18.61
C GLN A 214 25.03 0.85 -19.60
N LYS A 215 24.66 -0.44 -19.45
CA LYS A 215 23.58 -1.04 -20.26
C LYS A 215 22.26 -0.28 -20.05
N ILE A 216 21.92 0.04 -18.81
CA ILE A 216 20.74 0.84 -18.46
C ILE A 216 20.82 2.21 -19.13
N ALA A 217 21.97 2.90 -19.04
CA ALA A 217 22.16 4.21 -19.67
C ALA A 217 21.93 4.17 -21.20
N ASN A 218 22.51 3.19 -21.89
CA ASN A 218 22.36 3.03 -23.33
C ASN A 218 20.91 2.71 -23.74
N ILE A 219 20.22 1.86 -22.97
CA ILE A 219 18.81 1.54 -23.22
C ILE A 219 17.96 2.81 -23.06
N ILE A 220 18.15 3.56 -21.98
CA ILE A 220 17.39 4.80 -21.75
C ILE A 220 17.66 5.80 -22.87
N LYS A 221 18.93 5.99 -23.24
CA LYS A 221 19.30 6.91 -24.32
C LYS A 221 18.62 6.57 -25.66
N SER A 222 18.49 5.28 -25.96
CA SER A 222 17.90 4.83 -27.23
C SER A 222 16.38 4.82 -27.24
N LEU A 223 15.73 4.53 -26.08
CA LEU A 223 14.30 4.25 -26.02
C LEU A 223 13.48 5.31 -25.29
N SER A 224 14.09 6.10 -24.40
CA SER A 224 13.30 7.00 -23.54
C SER A 224 13.07 8.36 -24.19
N THR A 225 11.82 8.78 -24.16
CA THR A 225 11.36 10.13 -24.50
C THR A 225 10.37 10.59 -23.41
N PRO A 226 10.00 11.87 -23.35
CA PRO A 226 8.98 12.33 -22.39
C PRO A 226 7.63 11.60 -22.50
N LYS A 227 7.29 11.09 -23.69
CA LYS A 227 6.08 10.31 -23.94
C LYS A 227 6.29 8.80 -23.80
N GLU A 228 7.53 8.32 -23.94
CA GLU A 228 7.93 6.91 -23.81
C GLU A 228 9.00 6.75 -22.75
N ASN A 229 8.70 7.18 -21.53
CA ASN A 229 9.59 7.12 -20.37
C ASN A 229 9.88 5.69 -19.91
N THR A 230 10.87 5.54 -19.02
CA THR A 230 11.38 4.22 -18.59
C THR A 230 11.35 4.07 -17.08
N ILE A 231 10.76 2.97 -16.58
CA ILE A 231 10.90 2.51 -15.19
C ILE A 231 12.04 1.50 -15.12
N ILE A 232 12.92 1.63 -14.13
CA ILE A 232 13.98 0.67 -13.84
C ILE A 232 13.66 0.00 -12.52
N TYR A 233 13.28 -1.27 -12.60
CA TYR A 233 13.04 -2.08 -11.42
C TYR A 233 14.35 -2.52 -10.79
N CYS A 234 14.54 -2.23 -9.50
CA CYS A 234 15.67 -2.63 -8.68
C CYS A 234 15.21 -3.49 -7.51
N GLY A 235 15.90 -4.59 -7.24
CA GLY A 235 15.54 -5.51 -6.16
C GLY A 235 15.77 -4.94 -4.76
N ARG A 236 16.68 -3.97 -4.62
CA ARG A 236 17.05 -3.34 -3.34
C ARG A 236 17.12 -1.81 -3.47
N ARG A 237 16.87 -1.12 -2.37
CA ARG A 237 16.97 0.35 -2.29
C ARG A 237 18.36 0.87 -2.68
N ALA A 238 19.41 0.25 -2.17
CA ALA A 238 20.79 0.62 -2.50
C ALA A 238 21.08 0.55 -4.02
N ASP A 239 20.45 -0.38 -4.73
CA ASP A 239 20.64 -0.53 -6.17
C ASP A 239 20.02 0.64 -6.94
N THR A 240 18.90 1.23 -6.46
CA THR A 240 18.28 2.41 -7.10
C THR A 240 19.22 3.60 -7.09
N GLU A 241 19.84 3.88 -5.94
CA GLU A 241 20.80 4.97 -5.82
C GLU A 241 22.10 4.69 -6.55
N MET A 242 22.62 3.45 -6.48
CA MET A 242 23.85 3.04 -7.14
C MET A 242 23.77 3.24 -8.66
N TYR A 243 22.70 2.78 -9.30
CA TYR A 243 22.51 2.95 -10.74
C TYR A 243 22.26 4.42 -11.10
N ALA A 244 21.49 5.17 -10.33
CA ALA A 244 21.31 6.59 -10.54
C ALA A 244 22.65 7.35 -10.48
N ARG A 245 23.52 7.05 -9.49
CA ARG A 245 24.89 7.61 -9.41
C ARG A 245 25.75 7.24 -10.63
N THR A 246 25.56 6.06 -11.20
CA THR A 246 26.26 5.64 -12.41
C THR A 246 25.89 6.51 -13.61
N LEU A 247 24.60 6.79 -13.80
CA LEU A 247 24.11 7.67 -14.85
C LEU A 247 24.59 9.11 -14.66
N LEU A 248 24.56 9.63 -13.43
CA LEU A 248 24.99 11.00 -13.11
C LEU A 248 26.47 11.29 -13.37
N ARG A 249 27.32 10.26 -13.48
CA ARG A 249 28.74 10.42 -13.84
C ARG A 249 28.96 10.75 -15.31
N ASP A 250 28.00 10.43 -16.17
CA ASP A 250 28.06 10.72 -17.61
C ASP A 250 27.39 12.07 -17.90
N GLN A 251 28.18 13.12 -17.94
CA GLN A 251 27.72 14.50 -18.17
C GLN A 251 27.03 14.64 -19.54
N MET A 252 27.52 13.94 -20.57
CA MET A 252 26.93 14.01 -21.93
C MET A 252 25.52 13.38 -21.91
N LEU A 253 25.35 12.27 -21.19
CA LEU A 253 24.05 11.63 -21.03
C LEU A 253 23.07 12.56 -20.28
N ILE A 254 23.50 13.18 -19.19
CA ILE A 254 22.66 14.11 -18.41
C ILE A 254 22.27 15.33 -19.22
N SER A 255 23.21 15.94 -19.96
CA SER A 255 22.89 17.04 -20.86
C SER A 255 21.86 16.65 -21.93
N SER A 256 21.99 15.46 -22.50
CA SER A 256 20.99 14.92 -23.44
C SER A 256 19.63 14.74 -22.82
N PHE A 257 19.55 14.29 -21.56
CA PHE A 257 18.27 14.15 -20.83
C PHE A 257 17.62 15.51 -20.56
N GLN A 258 18.43 16.51 -20.17
CA GLN A 258 17.96 17.87 -19.92
C GLN A 258 17.44 18.52 -21.21
N GLU A 259 18.15 18.37 -22.32
CA GLU A 259 17.72 18.85 -23.64
C GLU A 259 16.40 18.19 -24.08
N THR A 260 16.29 16.87 -23.92
CA THR A 260 15.09 16.11 -24.30
C THR A 260 13.86 16.56 -23.51
N CYS A 261 14.04 17.00 -22.27
CA CYS A 261 12.96 17.50 -21.40
C CYS A 261 12.81 19.04 -21.43
N SER A 262 13.63 19.79 -22.18
CA SER A 262 13.65 21.27 -22.15
C SER A 262 12.35 21.93 -22.61
N GLY A 263 11.54 21.24 -23.41
CA GLY A 263 10.22 21.72 -23.86
C GLY A 263 9.08 21.47 -22.86
N ILE A 264 9.36 20.87 -21.71
CA ILE A 264 8.35 20.57 -20.68
C ILE A 264 8.56 21.56 -19.53
N GLU A 265 7.88 22.71 -19.64
CA GLU A 265 7.86 23.70 -18.56
C GLU A 265 6.90 23.25 -17.46
N SER A 266 7.43 22.84 -16.32
CA SER A 266 6.68 22.63 -15.09
C SER A 266 7.13 23.66 -14.04
N SER A 267 6.31 24.65 -13.76
CA SER A 267 6.58 25.61 -12.66
C SER A 267 6.74 24.87 -11.32
N THR A 268 6.05 23.76 -11.17
CA THR A 268 6.12 22.90 -9.98
C THR A 268 7.49 22.26 -9.82
N TYR A 269 8.16 21.90 -10.92
CA TYR A 269 9.48 21.24 -10.89
C TYR A 269 10.55 22.12 -10.24
N GLU A 270 10.68 23.38 -10.65
CA GLU A 270 11.69 24.30 -10.09
C GLU A 270 11.40 24.62 -8.62
N ILE A 271 10.13 24.84 -8.27
CA ILE A 271 9.70 25.07 -6.89
C ILE A 271 10.06 23.85 -6.02
N PHE A 272 9.82 22.66 -6.55
CA PHE A 272 10.11 21.42 -5.85
C PHE A 272 11.62 21.21 -5.65
N LEU A 273 12.45 21.45 -6.66
CA LEU A 273 13.91 21.38 -6.53
C LEU A 273 14.43 22.35 -5.46
N ASN A 274 13.95 23.60 -5.46
CA ASN A 274 14.33 24.59 -4.47
C ASN A 274 13.92 24.17 -3.05
N HIS A 275 12.71 23.63 -2.87
CA HIS A 275 12.27 23.07 -1.59
C HIS A 275 13.20 21.97 -1.09
N LEU A 276 13.54 21.01 -1.97
CA LEU A 276 14.44 19.91 -1.60
C LEU A 276 15.85 20.39 -1.26
N GLU A 277 16.37 21.36 -1.99
CA GLU A 277 17.67 21.96 -1.74
C GLU A 277 17.76 22.61 -0.36
N HIS A 278 16.73 23.38 0.01
CA HIS A 278 16.64 24.01 1.32
C HIS A 278 16.44 23.01 2.46
N THR A 279 15.68 21.92 2.22
CA THR A 279 15.31 20.97 3.28
C THR A 279 16.36 19.88 3.49
N PHE A 280 16.96 19.36 2.42
CA PHE A 280 17.86 18.18 2.47
C PHE A 280 19.29 18.50 2.04
N GLY A 281 19.54 19.69 1.54
CA GLY A 281 20.87 20.12 1.06
C GLY A 281 21.22 19.58 -0.33
N ASN A 282 22.23 20.21 -0.94
CA ASN A 282 22.65 19.93 -2.34
C ASN A 282 23.27 18.54 -2.55
N ASP A 283 23.73 17.90 -1.48
CA ASP A 283 24.43 16.61 -1.58
C ASP A 283 23.50 15.39 -1.61
N TRP A 284 22.21 15.59 -1.35
CA TRP A 284 21.24 14.49 -1.37
C TRP A 284 21.09 13.89 -2.77
N ILE A 285 21.29 12.57 -2.86
CA ILE A 285 21.30 11.85 -4.15
C ILE A 285 20.00 12.01 -4.93
N VAL A 286 18.85 12.08 -4.25
CA VAL A 286 17.53 12.23 -4.89
C VAL A 286 17.45 13.59 -5.58
N LEU A 287 17.91 14.66 -4.94
CA LEU A 287 17.97 16.00 -5.54
C LEU A 287 18.90 16.03 -6.76
N LYS A 288 20.10 15.45 -6.64
CA LYS A 288 21.04 15.35 -7.78
C LYS A 288 20.46 14.59 -8.96
N ALA A 289 19.74 13.49 -8.69
CA ALA A 289 19.06 12.71 -9.72
C ALA A 289 17.94 13.52 -10.39
N LEU A 290 17.11 14.21 -9.63
CA LEU A 290 16.04 15.04 -10.16
C LEU A 290 16.59 16.16 -11.06
N LYS A 291 17.66 16.86 -10.66
CA LYS A 291 18.36 17.86 -11.51
C LYS A 291 18.83 17.25 -12.84
N GLY A 292 19.16 15.94 -12.86
CA GLY A 292 19.50 15.16 -14.06
C GLY A 292 18.30 14.53 -14.79
N ARG A 293 17.07 14.91 -14.48
CA ARG A 293 15.83 14.34 -15.05
C ARG A 293 15.64 12.85 -14.76
N ILE A 294 16.18 12.38 -13.64
CA ILE A 294 16.12 11.00 -13.14
C ILE A 294 15.33 10.97 -11.83
N GLY A 295 14.31 10.12 -11.73
CA GLY A 295 13.59 9.87 -10.50
C GLY A 295 14.19 8.70 -9.71
N ILE A 296 14.15 8.78 -8.37
CA ILE A 296 14.43 7.68 -7.44
C ILE A 296 13.22 7.50 -6.53
N HIS A 297 12.73 6.27 -6.40
CA HIS A 297 11.52 5.98 -5.63
C HIS A 297 11.68 4.70 -4.81
N HIS A 298 11.67 4.83 -3.49
CA HIS A 298 11.71 3.71 -2.53
C HIS A 298 11.16 4.14 -1.16
N SER A 299 10.89 3.18 -0.29
CA SER A 299 10.17 3.38 0.99
C SER A 299 10.81 4.36 1.98
N LEU A 300 12.12 4.65 1.91
CA LEU A 300 12.80 5.60 2.80
C LEU A 300 12.68 7.07 2.36
N ILE A 301 12.19 7.32 1.15
CA ILE A 301 11.93 8.70 0.70
C ILE A 301 10.62 9.17 1.34
N PRO A 302 10.54 10.39 1.89
CA PRO A 302 9.30 10.94 2.44
C PRO A 302 8.12 10.84 1.46
N LYS A 303 6.93 10.51 1.95
CA LYS A 303 5.75 10.20 1.11
C LYS A 303 5.34 11.33 0.17
N TYR A 304 5.42 12.57 0.61
CA TYR A 304 5.10 13.72 -0.24
C TYR A 304 6.08 13.87 -1.41
N ILE A 305 7.38 13.56 -1.19
CA ILE A 305 8.41 13.56 -2.23
C ILE A 305 8.18 12.39 -3.20
N GLN A 306 7.87 11.19 -2.68
CA GLN A 306 7.52 10.04 -3.53
C GLN A 306 6.37 10.39 -4.48
N LYS A 307 5.32 11.04 -3.96
CA LYS A 307 4.15 11.47 -4.73
C LYS A 307 4.54 12.45 -5.83
N GLU A 308 5.35 13.47 -5.51
CA GLU A 308 5.75 14.47 -6.49
C GLU A 308 6.67 13.91 -7.57
N ILE A 309 7.60 13.01 -7.22
CA ILE A 309 8.44 12.30 -8.20
C ILE A 309 7.56 11.52 -9.19
N ILE A 310 6.50 10.86 -8.73
CA ILE A 310 5.57 10.13 -9.60
C ILE A 310 4.79 11.09 -10.51
N ASN A 311 4.34 12.24 -9.99
CA ASN A 311 3.66 13.26 -10.80
C ASN A 311 4.58 13.75 -11.93
N LEU A 312 5.79 14.18 -11.61
CA LEU A 312 6.79 14.65 -12.57
C LEU A 312 7.16 13.57 -13.60
N PHE A 313 7.22 12.31 -13.18
CA PHE A 313 7.45 11.20 -14.10
C PHE A 313 6.27 10.97 -15.06
N ASN A 314 5.03 11.01 -14.54
CA ASN A 314 3.83 10.85 -15.36
C ASN A 314 3.62 12.02 -16.35
N GLU A 315 4.07 13.22 -16.00
CA GLU A 315 4.05 14.42 -16.87
C GLU A 315 5.17 14.41 -17.93
N GLY A 316 6.13 13.48 -17.83
CA GLY A 316 7.26 13.38 -18.74
C GLY A 316 8.40 14.34 -18.41
N THR A 317 8.35 15.06 -17.28
CA THR A 317 9.44 15.91 -16.78
C THR A 317 10.66 15.09 -16.39
N LEU A 318 10.47 13.83 -15.99
CA LEU A 318 11.53 12.86 -15.73
C LEU A 318 11.52 11.78 -16.81
N LEU A 319 12.68 11.48 -17.41
CA LEU A 319 12.82 10.46 -18.46
C LEU A 319 12.84 9.05 -17.91
N CYS A 320 13.36 8.88 -16.72
CA CYS A 320 13.44 7.55 -16.10
C CYS A 320 13.21 7.60 -14.59
N LEU A 321 12.77 6.45 -14.05
CA LEU A 321 12.45 6.27 -12.65
C LEU A 321 13.08 4.97 -12.13
N PHE A 322 14.06 5.07 -11.26
CA PHE A 322 14.59 3.92 -10.52
C PHE A 322 13.68 3.62 -9.33
N SER A 323 13.12 2.40 -9.29
CA SER A 323 12.21 2.04 -8.22
C SER A 323 12.38 0.61 -7.76
N THR A 324 12.02 0.36 -6.49
CA THR A 324 11.82 -0.98 -5.95
C THR A 324 10.38 -1.44 -6.18
N THR A 325 9.92 -2.50 -5.52
CA THR A 325 8.51 -2.93 -5.56
C THR A 325 7.52 -1.86 -5.10
N THR A 326 7.96 -0.76 -4.49
CA THR A 326 7.09 0.38 -4.19
C THR A 326 6.38 0.96 -5.42
N ILE A 327 6.89 0.70 -6.63
CA ILE A 327 6.23 1.09 -7.88
C ILE A 327 4.96 0.27 -8.17
N THR A 328 4.85 -0.93 -7.63
CA THR A 328 3.67 -1.78 -7.82
C THR A 328 2.60 -1.52 -6.78
N GLU A 329 2.96 -0.87 -5.66
CA GLU A 329 2.08 -0.66 -4.51
C GLU A 329 1.69 0.82 -4.38
N GLY A 330 0.41 1.09 -4.38
CA GLY A 330 -0.15 2.39 -4.00
C GLY A 330 0.17 3.57 -4.93
N VAL A 331 0.64 3.34 -6.16
CA VAL A 331 0.91 4.40 -7.13
C VAL A 331 0.32 4.08 -8.50
N ASN A 332 -0.30 5.07 -9.12
CA ASN A 332 -0.83 4.95 -10.47
C ASN A 332 0.20 5.52 -11.47
N THR A 333 1.19 4.71 -11.80
CA THR A 333 2.19 5.07 -12.80
C THR A 333 2.49 3.88 -13.71
N SER A 334 2.79 4.18 -14.94
CA SER A 334 3.25 3.24 -15.95
C SER A 334 4.19 3.97 -16.91
N ALA A 335 5.01 3.19 -17.61
CA ALA A 335 5.95 3.69 -18.58
C ALA A 335 5.86 2.85 -19.84
N LYS A 336 6.30 3.36 -21.00
CA LYS A 336 6.42 2.53 -22.20
C LYS A 336 7.43 1.40 -21.98
N ASN A 337 8.54 1.69 -21.29
CA ASN A 337 9.65 0.77 -21.10
C ASN A 337 9.83 0.40 -19.63
N ILE A 338 10.07 -0.88 -19.35
CA ILE A 338 10.52 -1.35 -18.04
C ILE A 338 11.80 -2.14 -18.18
N ILE A 339 12.83 -1.76 -17.43
CA ILE A 339 14.10 -2.47 -17.34
C ILE A 339 14.15 -3.26 -16.04
N ILE A 340 14.34 -4.56 -16.12
CA ILE A 340 14.47 -5.46 -14.98
C ILE A 340 15.94 -5.66 -14.65
N THR A 341 16.37 -5.15 -13.50
CA THR A 341 17.78 -5.30 -13.06
C THR A 341 17.96 -6.44 -12.07
N SER A 342 16.89 -6.98 -11.50
CA SER A 342 16.93 -8.02 -10.49
C SER A 342 15.68 -8.89 -10.54
N ASN A 343 15.84 -10.20 -10.34
CA ASN A 343 14.74 -11.16 -10.15
C ASN A 343 14.47 -11.42 -8.65
N LYS A 344 14.77 -10.44 -7.81
CA LYS A 344 14.58 -10.50 -6.37
C LYS A 344 13.85 -9.26 -5.87
N LYS A 345 13.11 -9.43 -4.76
CA LYS A 345 12.56 -8.39 -3.91
C LYS A 345 13.32 -8.45 -2.57
N GLY A 346 14.21 -7.49 -2.34
CA GLY A 346 15.16 -7.60 -1.25
C GLY A 346 16.07 -8.82 -1.40
N ILE A 347 15.98 -9.75 -0.47
CA ILE A 347 16.72 -11.03 -0.49
C ILE A 347 15.91 -12.18 -1.11
N LYS A 348 14.58 -12.07 -1.17
CA LYS A 348 13.68 -13.12 -1.65
C LYS A 348 13.55 -13.10 -3.18
N PRO A 349 13.41 -14.27 -3.85
CA PRO A 349 13.12 -14.31 -5.28
C PRO A 349 11.76 -13.68 -5.58
N LEU A 350 11.62 -13.08 -6.77
CA LEU A 350 10.32 -12.62 -7.27
C LEU A 350 9.40 -13.82 -7.49
N ARG A 351 8.15 -13.67 -7.12
CA ARG A 351 7.07 -14.60 -7.45
C ARG A 351 6.38 -14.18 -8.75
N GLN A 352 5.57 -15.07 -9.31
CA GLN A 352 4.78 -14.77 -10.49
C GLN A 352 3.91 -13.52 -10.32
N PHE A 353 3.23 -13.41 -9.18
CA PHE A 353 2.41 -12.26 -8.84
C PHE A 353 3.19 -10.94 -8.87
N ASP A 354 4.35 -10.90 -8.20
CA ASP A 354 5.22 -9.71 -8.18
C ASP A 354 5.71 -9.35 -9.60
N ALA A 355 6.16 -10.37 -10.36
CA ALA A 355 6.66 -10.18 -11.72
C ALA A 355 5.58 -9.65 -12.67
N LYS A 356 4.35 -10.20 -12.61
CA LYS A 356 3.21 -9.71 -13.40
C LYS A 356 2.84 -8.28 -13.04
N ASN A 357 2.84 -7.92 -11.77
CA ASN A 357 2.56 -6.56 -11.33
C ASN A 357 3.63 -5.56 -11.80
N ILE A 358 4.92 -5.95 -11.80
CA ILE A 358 6.00 -5.15 -12.35
C ILE A 358 5.82 -5.01 -13.87
N ALA A 359 5.68 -6.12 -14.60
CA ALA A 359 5.46 -6.11 -16.05
C ALA A 359 4.20 -5.34 -16.44
N GLY A 360 3.15 -5.40 -15.62
CA GLY A 360 1.91 -4.66 -15.81
C GLY A 360 2.05 -3.13 -15.81
N ARG A 361 3.20 -2.61 -15.35
CA ARG A 361 3.55 -1.18 -15.46
C ARG A 361 4.14 -0.81 -16.83
N ALA A 362 4.44 -1.79 -17.70
CA ALA A 362 4.87 -1.54 -19.06
C ALA A 362 3.68 -1.24 -19.97
N GLY A 363 3.66 -0.06 -20.57
CA GLY A 363 2.58 0.42 -21.43
C GLY A 363 1.39 0.97 -20.63
N ARG A 364 0.84 2.10 -21.11
CA ARG A 364 -0.32 2.76 -20.52
C ARG A 364 -1.49 2.70 -21.48
N PHE A 365 -2.63 2.19 -21.01
CA PHE A 365 -3.87 2.20 -21.76
C PHE A 365 -4.20 3.62 -22.27
N TYR A 366 -4.70 3.76 -23.47
CA TYR A 366 -4.90 4.99 -24.22
C TYR A 366 -3.63 5.74 -24.69
N GLN A 367 -2.42 5.37 -24.25
CA GLN A 367 -1.18 6.02 -24.70
C GLN A 367 -0.28 5.08 -25.53
N HIS A 368 -0.27 3.79 -25.18
CA HIS A 368 0.60 2.80 -25.81
C HIS A 368 -0.19 1.52 -26.11
N TYR A 369 -0.08 1.02 -27.33
CA TYR A 369 -0.64 -0.29 -27.71
C TYR A 369 0.16 -1.46 -27.16
N SER A 370 1.48 -1.27 -26.99
CA SER A 370 2.39 -2.26 -26.41
C SER A 370 3.28 -1.63 -25.34
N GLY A 371 3.76 -2.45 -24.39
CA GLY A 371 4.78 -2.10 -23.40
C GLY A 371 6.03 -2.95 -23.61
N ARG A 372 7.23 -2.37 -23.43
CA ARG A 372 8.51 -3.05 -23.57
C ARG A 372 9.05 -3.47 -22.21
N VAL A 373 9.32 -4.76 -22.04
CA VAL A 373 9.93 -5.34 -20.82
C VAL A 373 11.31 -5.86 -21.16
N ILE A 374 12.34 -5.23 -20.62
CA ILE A 374 13.75 -5.50 -20.96
C ILE A 374 14.42 -6.16 -19.78
N ASP A 375 14.75 -7.43 -19.90
CA ASP A 375 15.34 -8.23 -18.83
C ASP A 375 16.88 -8.26 -18.93
N LEU A 376 17.55 -7.76 -17.89
CA LEU A 376 18.99 -7.82 -17.71
C LEU A 376 19.48 -9.01 -16.86
N ASN A 377 18.58 -9.96 -16.50
CA ASN A 377 18.87 -11.11 -15.63
C ASN A 377 18.55 -12.48 -16.23
N ASN A 378 17.99 -12.55 -17.42
CA ASN A 378 17.79 -13.73 -18.27
C ASN A 378 16.60 -14.64 -18.01
N ASN A 379 15.84 -14.52 -16.94
CA ASN A 379 14.71 -15.43 -16.65
C ASN A 379 13.45 -14.73 -16.11
N PHE A 380 13.30 -13.43 -16.33
CA PHE A 380 12.14 -12.70 -15.81
C PHE A 380 10.84 -13.15 -16.49
N GLU A 381 10.84 -13.40 -17.79
CA GLU A 381 9.68 -13.89 -18.53
C GLU A 381 9.23 -15.28 -18.04
N GLU A 382 10.17 -16.15 -17.67
CA GLU A 382 9.88 -17.46 -17.08
C GLU A 382 9.15 -17.30 -15.74
N ILE A 383 9.53 -16.31 -14.91
CA ILE A 383 8.85 -16.01 -13.66
C ILE A 383 7.43 -15.49 -13.92
N VAL A 384 7.25 -14.58 -14.89
CA VAL A 384 5.92 -14.06 -15.29
C VAL A 384 4.98 -15.18 -15.72
N ASN A 385 5.50 -16.18 -16.44
CA ASN A 385 4.74 -17.33 -16.93
C ASN A 385 4.72 -18.53 -15.97
N GLY A 386 5.27 -18.35 -14.75
CA GLY A 386 5.30 -19.37 -13.71
C GLY A 386 3.93 -19.74 -13.15
N GLN A 387 3.93 -20.52 -12.08
CA GLN A 387 2.69 -20.91 -11.41
C GLN A 387 2.18 -19.72 -10.57
N PRO A 388 0.86 -19.41 -10.63
CA PRO A 388 0.27 -18.36 -9.81
C PRO A 388 0.25 -18.77 -8.34
N GLU A 389 0.49 -17.81 -7.48
CA GLU A 389 0.34 -17.98 -6.03
C GLU A 389 -1.13 -18.11 -5.65
N ILE A 390 -1.37 -18.99 -4.70
CA ILE A 390 -2.69 -19.25 -4.12
C ILE A 390 -2.99 -18.15 -3.11
N LEU A 391 -4.15 -17.54 -3.21
CA LEU A 391 -4.66 -16.60 -2.22
C LEU A 391 -5.36 -17.36 -1.10
N GLU A 392 -4.93 -17.14 0.14
CA GLU A 392 -5.46 -17.77 1.33
C GLU A 392 -6.13 -16.74 2.25
N HIS A 393 -7.16 -17.19 2.97
CA HIS A 393 -7.80 -16.39 4.02
C HIS A 393 -7.77 -17.16 5.34
N LYS A 394 -6.78 -16.90 6.20
CA LYS A 394 -6.51 -17.72 7.39
C LYS A 394 -7.71 -17.90 8.33
N ASN A 395 -8.63 -16.93 8.39
CA ASN A 395 -9.81 -17.00 9.25
C ASN A 395 -10.88 -17.99 8.76
N TYR A 396 -10.73 -18.56 7.57
CA TYR A 396 -11.68 -19.48 6.94
C TYR A 396 -11.13 -20.90 6.75
N ASP A 397 -10.04 -21.24 7.42
CA ASP A 397 -9.53 -22.62 7.47
C ASP A 397 -8.90 -22.91 8.83
N ILE A 398 -9.25 -24.06 9.42
CA ILE A 398 -8.77 -24.51 10.74
C ILE A 398 -7.26 -24.78 10.78
N THR A 399 -6.63 -25.01 9.63
CA THR A 399 -5.20 -25.33 9.54
C THR A 399 -4.27 -24.14 9.74
N PHE A 400 -4.77 -22.90 9.57
CA PHE A 400 -3.99 -21.69 9.79
C PHE A 400 -4.08 -21.24 11.25
N PRO A 401 -2.96 -20.93 11.91
CA PRO A 401 -2.98 -20.41 13.28
C PRO A 401 -3.58 -19.00 13.32
N LYS A 402 -4.41 -18.75 14.32
CA LYS A 402 -5.04 -17.46 14.56
C LYS A 402 -4.52 -16.86 15.86
N THR A 403 -4.56 -15.52 15.92
CA THR A 403 -4.26 -14.76 17.12
C THR A 403 -5.55 -14.32 17.80
N ASP A 404 -5.43 -13.77 19.01
CA ASP A 404 -6.56 -13.21 19.75
C ASP A 404 -7.29 -12.09 19.00
N VAL A 405 -6.61 -11.36 18.12
CA VAL A 405 -7.24 -10.39 17.22
C VAL A 405 -8.15 -11.10 16.21
N ASP A 406 -7.69 -12.20 15.63
CA ASP A 406 -8.47 -12.98 14.66
C ASP A 406 -9.72 -13.61 15.27
N TYR A 407 -9.70 -13.93 16.57
CA TYR A 407 -10.87 -14.54 17.26
C TYR A 407 -12.11 -13.64 17.22
N GLN A 408 -11.94 -12.31 17.09
CA GLN A 408 -13.05 -11.37 16.98
C GLN A 408 -13.90 -11.58 15.72
N ILE A 409 -13.28 -12.09 14.66
CA ILE A 409 -13.88 -12.21 13.32
C ILE A 409 -13.97 -13.65 12.81
N THR A 410 -13.34 -14.62 13.51
CA THR A 410 -13.34 -16.01 13.06
C THR A 410 -14.53 -16.77 13.61
N LYS A 411 -15.32 -17.39 12.73
CA LYS A 411 -16.42 -18.29 13.10
C LYS A 411 -15.88 -19.54 13.79
N ASP A 412 -16.55 -20.04 14.82
CA ASP A 412 -16.07 -21.16 15.65
C ASP A 412 -15.78 -22.44 14.85
N LYS A 413 -16.47 -22.67 13.72
CA LYS A 413 -16.22 -23.81 12.82
C LYS A 413 -14.82 -23.78 12.19
N TYR A 414 -14.13 -22.65 12.19
CA TYR A 414 -12.79 -22.47 11.66
C TYR A 414 -11.71 -22.31 12.74
N LEU A 415 -12.09 -22.46 14.01
CA LEU A 415 -11.16 -22.49 15.13
C LEU A 415 -10.84 -23.93 15.51
N SER A 416 -9.58 -24.23 15.79
CA SER A 416 -9.17 -25.47 16.45
C SER A 416 -9.70 -25.53 17.87
N GLU A 417 -9.68 -26.70 18.50
CA GLU A 417 -10.16 -26.87 19.87
C GLU A 417 -9.36 -26.02 20.87
N VAL A 418 -8.05 -25.93 20.67
CA VAL A 418 -7.16 -25.07 21.47
C VAL A 418 -7.49 -23.58 21.31
N GLU A 419 -7.73 -23.13 20.07
CA GLU A 419 -8.08 -21.73 19.78
C GLU A 419 -9.46 -21.35 20.33
N ARG A 420 -10.44 -22.29 20.33
CA ARG A 420 -11.75 -22.07 20.97
C ARG A 420 -11.61 -21.90 22.48
N GLN A 421 -10.84 -22.77 23.12
CA GLN A 421 -10.59 -22.68 24.55
C GLN A 421 -9.88 -21.34 24.89
N ASP A 422 -8.84 -20.95 24.12
CA ASP A 422 -8.15 -19.67 24.31
C ASP A 422 -9.10 -18.47 24.15
N LYS A 423 -10.01 -18.53 23.16
CA LYS A 423 -11.05 -17.50 22.97
C LYS A 423 -11.99 -17.40 24.16
N GLU A 424 -12.44 -18.54 24.70
CA GLU A 424 -13.32 -18.61 25.90
C GLU A 424 -12.58 -18.08 27.13
N ASP A 425 -11.33 -18.45 27.33
CA ASP A 425 -10.49 -17.98 28.42
C ASP A 425 -10.29 -16.47 28.40
N ILE A 426 -10.04 -15.91 27.20
CA ILE A 426 -9.94 -14.45 27.01
C ILE A 426 -11.28 -13.77 27.36
N GLN A 427 -12.40 -14.30 26.90
CA GLN A 427 -13.72 -13.75 27.21
C GLN A 427 -14.01 -13.78 28.74
N ALA A 428 -13.65 -14.88 29.41
CA ALA A 428 -13.75 -14.97 30.85
C ALA A 428 -12.89 -13.92 31.59
N GLN A 429 -11.65 -13.68 31.09
CA GLN A 429 -10.79 -12.64 31.64
C GLN A 429 -11.33 -11.22 31.40
N ILE A 430 -11.90 -10.95 30.21
CA ILE A 430 -12.56 -9.67 29.92
C ILE A 430 -13.72 -9.42 30.93
N ILE A 431 -14.58 -10.40 31.13
CA ILE A 431 -15.70 -10.29 32.08
C ILE A 431 -15.18 -10.08 33.52
N ALA A 432 -14.14 -10.80 33.93
CA ALA A 432 -13.54 -10.68 35.24
C ALA A 432 -12.78 -9.38 35.49
N SER A 433 -12.36 -8.69 34.44
CA SER A 433 -11.56 -7.47 34.54
C SER A 433 -12.36 -6.22 34.93
N GLU A 434 -13.68 -6.26 34.88
CA GLU A 434 -14.58 -5.11 35.08
C GLU A 434 -14.30 -3.91 34.16
N ILE A 435 -13.54 -4.11 33.07
CA ILE A 435 -13.27 -3.08 32.06
C ILE A 435 -14.52 -2.91 31.21
N PRO A 436 -14.95 -1.65 30.91
CA PRO A 436 -16.08 -1.42 30.03
C PRO A 436 -15.90 -2.11 28.66
N SER A 437 -16.95 -2.75 28.16
CA SER A 437 -16.94 -3.49 26.90
C SER A 437 -16.51 -2.61 25.71
N GLU A 438 -16.83 -1.33 25.74
CA GLU A 438 -16.50 -0.33 24.73
C GLU A 438 -14.98 -0.23 24.50
N VAL A 439 -14.15 -0.48 25.53
CA VAL A 439 -12.69 -0.51 25.39
C VAL A 439 -12.24 -1.64 24.48
N PHE A 440 -12.94 -2.79 24.49
CA PHE A 440 -12.64 -3.92 23.62
C PHE A 440 -13.22 -3.73 22.22
N ASP A 441 -14.26 -2.94 22.07
CA ASP A 441 -14.91 -2.64 20.80
C ASP A 441 -14.22 -1.53 19.98
N CYS A 442 -13.35 -0.73 20.61
CA CYS A 442 -12.53 0.29 19.93
C CYS A 442 -11.11 -0.22 19.65
N PHE A 443 -10.40 0.37 18.68
CA PHE A 443 -9.02 0.01 18.32
C PHE A 443 -8.82 -1.50 18.12
N ARG A 444 -9.67 -2.11 17.34
CA ARG A 444 -9.80 -3.57 17.17
C ARG A 444 -8.54 -4.26 16.61
N VAL A 445 -7.61 -3.51 16.04
CA VAL A 445 -6.28 -4.00 15.64
C VAL A 445 -5.38 -4.34 16.85
N VAL A 446 -5.68 -3.79 18.03
CA VAL A 446 -5.03 -4.15 19.29
C VAL A 446 -5.80 -5.32 19.90
N GLY A 447 -5.14 -6.46 20.07
CA GLY A 447 -5.74 -7.67 20.57
C GLY A 447 -6.30 -7.56 21.98
N PRO A 448 -7.33 -8.34 22.33
CA PRO A 448 -7.88 -8.37 23.68
C PRO A 448 -6.85 -8.66 24.77
N LYS A 449 -5.88 -9.56 24.52
CA LYS A 449 -4.79 -9.86 25.47
C LYS A 449 -3.90 -8.65 25.75
N ASP A 450 -3.57 -7.90 24.69
CA ASP A 450 -2.78 -6.67 24.82
C ASP A 450 -3.57 -5.60 25.63
N LYS A 451 -4.87 -5.45 25.37
CA LYS A 451 -5.75 -4.53 26.12
C LYS A 451 -5.86 -4.90 27.59
N LEU A 452 -6.04 -6.19 27.91
CA LEU A 452 -6.01 -6.68 29.28
C LEU A 452 -4.67 -6.38 29.96
N THR A 453 -3.55 -6.62 29.28
CA THR A 453 -2.22 -6.30 29.78
C THR A 453 -2.08 -4.81 30.07
N LEU A 454 -2.46 -3.94 29.12
CA LEU A 454 -2.41 -2.49 29.28
C LEU A 454 -3.27 -2.01 30.46
N SER A 455 -4.44 -2.59 30.66
CA SER A 455 -5.34 -2.21 31.75
C SER A 455 -4.70 -2.46 33.13
N VAL A 456 -4.00 -3.58 33.30
CA VAL A 456 -3.24 -3.87 34.54
C VAL A 456 -2.16 -2.82 34.78
N TYR A 457 -1.40 -2.44 33.74
CA TYR A 457 -0.39 -1.38 33.86
C TYR A 457 -1.01 -0.03 34.18
N ILE A 458 -2.09 0.36 33.49
CA ILE A 458 -2.80 1.62 33.72
C ILE A 458 -3.36 1.68 35.14
N SER A 459 -3.91 0.59 35.64
CA SER A 459 -4.44 0.52 37.02
C SER A 459 -3.36 0.60 38.11
N SER A 460 -2.10 0.30 37.74
CA SER A 460 -0.96 0.33 38.67
C SER A 460 -0.26 1.70 38.73
N VAL A 461 -0.50 2.61 37.76
CA VAL A 461 0.15 3.93 37.77
C VAL A 461 -0.54 4.91 38.72
N PRO A 462 0.19 5.82 39.39
CA PRO A 462 -0.38 6.84 40.23
C PRO A 462 -1.31 7.80 39.48
N TRP A 463 -2.31 8.36 40.18
CA TRP A 463 -3.29 9.28 39.57
C TRP A 463 -2.64 10.50 38.88
N TRP A 464 -1.53 11.03 39.40
CA TRP A 464 -0.81 12.14 38.77
C TRP A 464 -0.21 11.77 37.42
N THR A 465 0.20 10.53 37.22
CA THR A 465 0.65 10.02 35.91
C THR A 465 -0.50 10.05 34.89
N ILE A 466 -1.71 9.68 35.31
CA ILE A 466 -2.90 9.77 34.44
C ILE A 466 -3.20 11.23 34.09
N GLU A 467 -3.06 12.17 35.02
CA GLU A 467 -3.22 13.60 34.74
C GLU A 467 -2.12 14.11 33.77
N ASP A 468 -0.90 13.62 33.89
CA ASP A 468 0.18 13.95 32.94
C ASP A 468 -0.12 13.41 31.54
N ILE A 469 -0.67 12.22 31.41
CA ILE A 469 -1.12 11.65 30.13
C ILE A 469 -2.25 12.50 29.50
N LYS A 470 -3.25 12.91 30.29
CA LYS A 470 -4.31 13.80 29.81
C LYS A 470 -3.77 15.13 29.27
N ARG A 471 -2.73 15.69 29.88
CA ARG A 471 -2.09 16.93 29.43
C ARG A 471 -1.45 16.79 28.05
N VAL A 472 -1.04 15.58 27.64
CA VAL A 472 -0.51 15.35 26.27
C VAL A 472 -1.59 15.68 25.23
N SER A 473 -2.81 15.19 25.43
CA SER A 473 -3.94 15.47 24.52
C SER A 473 -4.28 16.97 24.48
N ILE A 474 -4.28 17.64 25.63
CA ILE A 474 -4.55 19.08 25.71
C ILE A 474 -3.48 19.90 24.99
N THR A 475 -2.19 19.54 25.15
CA THR A 475 -1.09 20.27 24.50
C THR A 475 -1.03 20.03 23.00
N LEU A 476 -1.42 18.84 22.51
CA LEU A 476 -1.47 18.55 21.08
C LEU A 476 -2.70 19.15 20.38
N ALA A 477 -3.82 19.32 21.10
CA ALA A 477 -5.04 19.91 20.54
C ALA A 477 -5.12 21.43 20.64
N GLY A 478 -4.26 22.08 21.45
CA GLY A 478 -4.31 23.52 21.71
C GLY A 478 -3.50 24.37 20.72
N SER A 479 -3.58 25.70 20.90
CA SER A 479 -2.84 26.68 20.08
C SER A 479 -1.31 26.58 20.19
N ASN A 480 -0.80 25.79 21.14
CA ASN A 480 0.62 25.48 21.35
C ASN A 480 0.98 24.05 20.90
N ALA A 481 0.35 23.57 19.85
CA ALA A 481 0.54 22.21 19.30
C ALA A 481 2.00 21.85 18.93
N HIS A 482 2.92 22.80 19.00
CA HIS A 482 4.35 22.56 18.72
C HIS A 482 5.17 22.11 19.94
N ARG A 483 4.51 21.83 21.07
CA ARG A 483 5.20 21.37 22.29
C ARG A 483 4.56 20.10 22.83
N LEU A 484 5.34 19.02 22.80
CA LEU A 484 4.97 17.78 23.45
C LEU A 484 5.11 17.93 24.97
N TYR A 485 4.07 17.50 25.74
CA TYR A 485 4.22 17.41 27.20
C TYR A 485 5.00 16.14 27.56
N TRP A 486 6.30 16.30 27.79
CA TRP A 486 7.27 15.22 27.93
C TRP A 486 6.94 14.18 29.01
N PRO A 487 6.58 14.57 30.26
CA PRO A 487 6.28 13.60 31.30
C PRO A 487 5.15 12.68 30.94
N GLY A 488 4.06 13.23 30.41
CA GLY A 488 2.88 12.45 30.02
C GLY A 488 3.15 11.55 28.82
N PHE A 489 3.89 12.05 27.82
CA PHE A 489 4.25 11.22 26.66
C PHE A 489 5.21 10.10 27.06
N GLN A 490 6.17 10.37 27.95
CA GLN A 490 7.05 9.33 28.50
C GLN A 490 6.24 8.26 29.26
N ALA A 491 5.24 8.68 30.06
CA ALA A 491 4.38 7.74 30.77
C ALA A 491 3.58 6.84 29.79
N ILE A 492 3.11 7.40 28.66
CA ILE A 492 2.48 6.61 27.60
C ILE A 492 3.49 5.57 27.06
N MET A 493 4.70 5.97 26.74
CA MET A 493 5.73 5.07 26.22
C MET A 493 6.06 3.95 27.20
N ASP A 494 6.12 4.23 28.49
CA ASP A 494 6.39 3.24 29.52
C ASP A 494 5.22 2.25 29.69
N ILE A 495 3.99 2.73 29.60
CA ILE A 495 2.78 1.90 29.69
C ILE A 495 2.65 0.96 28.47
N ILE A 496 2.91 1.43 27.27
CA ILE A 496 2.76 0.61 26.06
C ILE A 496 3.92 -0.35 25.82
N LEU A 497 5.09 -0.13 26.44
CA LEU A 497 6.29 -0.92 26.22
C LEU A 497 6.08 -2.45 26.26
N PRO A 498 5.28 -3.03 27.18
CA PRO A 498 5.05 -4.47 27.24
C PRO A 498 4.34 -5.05 26.00
N VAL A 499 3.53 -4.24 25.32
CA VAL A 499 2.75 -4.69 24.13
C VAL A 499 3.38 -4.28 22.79
N VAL A 500 4.45 -3.50 22.80
CA VAL A 500 5.18 -3.15 21.58
C VAL A 500 5.90 -4.39 21.04
N ARG A 501 5.61 -4.76 19.80
CA ARG A 501 6.17 -5.96 19.14
C ARG A 501 7.40 -5.65 18.30
N GLU A 502 7.51 -4.44 17.75
CA GLU A 502 8.65 -4.06 16.92
C GLU A 502 9.91 -3.79 17.75
N GLU A 503 10.96 -4.56 17.52
CA GLU A 503 12.18 -4.53 18.31
C GLU A 503 12.93 -3.18 18.24
N LYS A 504 12.90 -2.52 17.08
CA LYS A 504 13.48 -1.18 16.90
C LYS A 504 12.74 -0.13 17.72
N LEU A 505 11.41 -0.19 17.75
CA LEU A 505 10.59 0.72 18.55
C LEU A 505 10.82 0.47 20.04
N LYS A 506 10.87 -0.79 20.49
CA LYS A 506 11.27 -1.13 21.87
C LYS A 506 12.60 -0.50 22.26
N GLN A 507 13.61 -0.65 21.41
CA GLN A 507 14.93 -0.05 21.66
C GLN A 507 14.86 1.47 21.80
N LEU A 508 14.09 2.16 20.96
CA LEU A 508 13.90 3.61 21.04
C LEU A 508 13.17 4.04 22.32
N ILE A 509 12.26 3.22 22.84
CA ILE A 509 11.54 3.46 24.09
C ILE A 509 12.45 3.18 25.30
N VAL A 510 13.22 2.10 25.28
CA VAL A 510 14.10 1.70 26.40
C VAL A 510 15.34 2.58 26.51
N MET A 511 15.88 3.06 25.39
CA MET A 511 17.08 3.93 25.40
C MET A 511 16.76 5.28 26.04
N ARG A 512 17.41 5.58 27.18
CA ARG A 512 17.22 6.81 27.97
C ARG A 512 18.29 7.85 27.63
N VAL A 513 17.84 9.09 27.49
CA VAL A 513 18.71 10.23 27.08
C VAL A 513 18.50 11.42 28.02
N GLY A 514 19.60 12.14 28.29
CA GLY A 514 19.58 13.37 29.08
C GLY A 514 19.46 13.15 30.58
N GLN A 515 19.47 14.23 31.34
CA GLN A 515 19.42 14.22 32.82
C GLN A 515 18.07 13.68 33.32
N ASN A 516 16.99 13.94 32.61
CA ASN A 516 15.62 13.54 32.98
C ASN A 516 15.29 12.10 32.56
N GLN A 517 16.23 11.38 31.94
CA GLN A 517 16.05 9.98 31.54
C GLN A 517 14.82 9.72 30.64
N TYR A 518 14.52 10.66 29.73
CA TYR A 518 13.46 10.43 28.73
C TYR A 518 13.92 9.42 27.67
N SER A 519 12.97 8.67 27.11
CA SER A 519 13.24 7.75 26.01
C SER A 519 13.72 8.51 24.76
N LEU A 520 14.56 7.85 23.95
CA LEU A 520 15.04 8.45 22.70
C LEU A 520 13.90 8.85 21.77
N ILE A 521 12.82 8.06 21.70
CA ILE A 521 11.64 8.38 20.89
C ILE A 521 10.97 9.68 21.38
N THR A 522 10.85 9.88 22.70
CA THR A 522 10.28 11.12 23.28
C THR A 522 11.11 12.34 22.88
N VAL A 523 12.43 12.22 22.95
CA VAL A 523 13.35 13.31 22.57
C VAL A 523 13.26 13.61 21.08
N LEU A 524 13.28 12.58 20.22
CA LEU A 524 13.21 12.73 18.77
C LEU A 524 11.89 13.36 18.33
N LEU A 525 10.75 12.91 18.89
CA LEU A 525 9.45 13.44 18.55
C LEU A 525 9.32 14.93 18.92
N ASN A 526 9.80 15.30 20.11
CA ASN A 526 9.78 16.72 20.50
C ASN A 526 10.72 17.60 19.66
N SER A 527 11.81 17.04 19.16
CA SER A 527 12.70 17.77 18.24
C SER A 527 12.10 17.93 16.85
N TYR A 528 11.15 17.08 16.48
CA TYR A 528 10.41 17.16 15.21
C TYR A 528 9.25 18.16 15.28
N LEU A 529 8.51 18.21 16.38
CA LEU A 529 7.42 19.16 16.63
C LEU A 529 7.96 20.57 16.93
#